data_f2be4fe1245568f6e82b0c7d3a942922
#
_entry.id   f2be4fe1245568f6e82b0c7d3a942922
#
_cell.length_a   1.000
_cell.length_b   1.000
_cell.length_c   1.000
_cell.angle_alpha   90.00
_cell.angle_beta   90.00
_cell.angle_gamma   90.00
#
_symmetry.space_group_name_H-M   'P 1'
#
loop_
_entity.id
_entity.type
_entity.pdbx_description
1 polymer ?
#
loop_
_entity_poly.entity_id
_entity_poly.type
_entity_poly.pdbx_seq_one_letter_code
_entity_poly.pdbx_strand_id
1 'polypeptide(L)'
;TIKQLQTQHANDNERLRELNERLSVINRQQETINDELSKANTVKDKYIRHYMQLSTLYINKLERFRVQLFKTFNTHGLDRLLRELRSPSSTEREYKAFFNEFDTVFLSIYPDFIEQINALLHETERLKSTKLNTEFRLLAVIRLGITDNAQIAQFLHISINTVYTYRNRLRNAATIPPQEFEKRILEIR
;
A
#
# COMPACT_ATOMS: atom_id res chain seq x y z
N THR A 1 -46.04 14.75 48.81
CA THR A 1 -47.44 14.61 48.37
C THR A 1 -47.55 13.85 47.06
N ILE A 2 -48.70 13.24 46.76
CA ILE A 2 -48.93 12.44 45.52
C ILE A 2 -48.56 13.21 44.26
N LYS A 3 -48.86 14.51 44.21
CA LYS A 3 -48.48 15.39 43.08
C LYS A 3 -46.98 15.49 42.84
N GLN A 4 -46.16 15.54 43.87
CA GLN A 4 -44.70 15.59 43.76
C GLN A 4 -44.12 14.28 43.22
N LEU A 5 -44.66 13.15 43.68
CA LEU A 5 -44.29 11.82 43.14
C LEU A 5 -44.66 11.65 41.68
N GLN A 6 -45.80 12.14 41.23
CA GLN A 6 -46.23 12.09 39.82
C GLN A 6 -45.33 12.96 38.95
N THR A 7 -44.92 14.14 39.39
CA THR A 7 -43.99 15.01 38.66
C THR A 7 -42.61 14.38 38.56
N GLN A 8 -42.15 13.76 39.64
CA GLN A 8 -40.86 13.04 39.64
C GLN A 8 -40.86 11.85 38.67
N HIS A 9 -41.92 11.05 38.71
CA HIS A 9 -42.09 9.93 37.74
C HIS A 9 -42.14 10.39 36.29
N ALA A 10 -42.79 11.53 36.00
CA ALA A 10 -42.81 12.08 34.64
C ALA A 10 -41.41 12.51 34.18
N ASN A 11 -40.66 13.20 35.04
CA ASN A 11 -39.29 13.63 34.76
C ASN A 11 -38.32 12.42 34.59
N ASP A 12 -38.47 11.40 35.46
CA ASP A 12 -37.66 10.18 35.34
C ASP A 12 -37.93 9.40 34.05
N ASN A 13 -39.17 9.34 33.60
CA ASN A 13 -39.57 8.72 32.36
C ASN A 13 -39.02 9.48 31.12
N GLU A 14 -39.04 10.80 31.16
CA GLU A 14 -38.46 11.62 30.08
C GLU A 14 -36.94 11.42 30.02
N ARG A 15 -36.27 11.40 31.16
CA ARG A 15 -34.82 11.13 31.27
C ARG A 15 -34.45 9.72 30.75
N LEU A 16 -35.29 8.73 31.07
CA LEU A 16 -35.10 7.36 30.54
C LEU A 16 -35.26 7.29 29.02
N ARG A 17 -36.20 8.04 28.45
CA ARG A 17 -36.35 8.13 26.98
C ARG A 17 -35.14 8.75 26.32
N GLU A 18 -34.66 9.90 26.84
CA GLU A 18 -33.43 10.53 26.33
C GLU A 18 -32.20 9.60 26.40
N LEU A 19 -32.04 8.89 27.53
CA LEU A 19 -30.95 7.92 27.70
C LEU A 19 -31.06 6.76 26.69
N ASN A 20 -32.24 6.24 26.46
CA ASN A 20 -32.48 5.17 25.48
C ASN A 20 -32.21 5.63 24.04
N GLU A 21 -32.57 6.86 23.68
CA GLU A 21 -32.26 7.44 22.39
C GLU A 21 -30.75 7.60 22.20
N ARG A 22 -30.04 8.13 23.20
CA ARG A 22 -28.57 8.25 23.18
C ARG A 22 -27.88 6.89 23.09
N LEU A 23 -28.33 5.90 23.87
CA LEU A 23 -27.85 4.51 23.77
C LEU A 23 -28.02 3.92 22.37
N SER A 24 -29.19 4.14 21.76
CA SER A 24 -29.47 3.67 20.40
C SER A 24 -28.52 4.29 19.36
N VAL A 25 -28.21 5.59 19.50
CA VAL A 25 -27.26 6.28 18.61
C VAL A 25 -25.83 5.73 18.82
N ILE A 26 -25.39 5.58 20.08
CA ILE A 26 -24.08 5.05 20.42
C ILE A 26 -23.91 3.62 19.91
N ASN A 27 -24.91 2.76 20.11
CA ASN A 27 -24.87 1.39 19.63
C ASN A 27 -24.72 1.31 18.09
N ARG A 28 -25.46 2.15 17.36
CA ARG A 28 -25.37 2.23 15.90
C ARG A 28 -23.98 2.72 15.42
N GLN A 29 -23.41 3.70 16.11
CA GLN A 29 -22.05 4.16 15.84
C GLN A 29 -21.01 3.06 16.13
N GLN A 30 -21.18 2.33 17.21
CA GLN A 30 -20.29 1.23 17.58
C GLN A 30 -20.35 0.07 16.58
N GLU A 31 -21.52 -0.27 16.08
CA GLU A 31 -21.68 -1.26 15.00
C GLU A 31 -20.93 -0.84 13.73
N THR A 32 -21.08 0.44 13.34
CA THR A 32 -20.37 0.98 12.17
C THR A 32 -18.85 0.92 12.33
N ILE A 33 -18.34 1.35 13.50
CA ILE A 33 -16.92 1.31 13.81
C ILE A 33 -16.39 -0.14 13.83
N ASN A 34 -17.14 -1.06 14.39
CA ASN A 34 -16.75 -2.48 14.41
C ASN A 34 -16.70 -3.10 13.01
N ASP A 35 -17.64 -2.75 12.13
CA ASP A 35 -17.63 -3.19 10.74
C ASP A 35 -16.41 -2.62 9.97
N GLU A 36 -16.12 -1.33 10.12
CA GLU A 36 -14.93 -0.69 9.54
C GLU A 36 -13.64 -1.32 10.07
N LEU A 37 -13.55 -1.58 11.37
CA LEU A 37 -12.39 -2.23 11.98
C LEU A 37 -12.20 -3.66 11.48
N SER A 38 -13.28 -4.41 11.32
CA SER A 38 -13.25 -5.77 10.76
C SER A 38 -12.74 -5.78 9.32
N LYS A 39 -13.22 -4.84 8.49
CA LYS A 39 -12.72 -4.65 7.12
C LYS A 39 -11.24 -4.30 7.09
N ALA A 40 -10.82 -3.34 7.92
CA ALA A 40 -9.42 -2.95 8.03
C ALA A 40 -8.52 -4.11 8.48
N ASN A 41 -8.95 -4.92 9.43
CA ASN A 41 -8.23 -6.11 9.88
C ASN A 41 -8.11 -7.15 8.75
N THR A 42 -9.17 -7.37 7.97
CA THR A 42 -9.14 -8.30 6.84
C THR A 42 -8.10 -7.87 5.79
N VAL A 43 -8.03 -6.58 5.48
CA VAL A 43 -7.03 -6.04 4.57
C VAL A 43 -5.62 -6.21 5.15
N LYS A 44 -5.43 -5.88 6.42
CA LYS A 44 -4.16 -6.08 7.14
C LYS A 44 -3.69 -7.54 7.09
N ASP A 45 -4.58 -8.49 7.32
CA ASP A 45 -4.25 -9.92 7.34
C ASP A 45 -3.88 -10.43 5.93
N LYS A 46 -4.55 -9.94 4.88
CA LYS A 46 -4.12 -10.16 3.50
C LYS A 46 -2.69 -9.65 3.28
N TYR A 47 -2.41 -8.44 3.73
CA TYR A 47 -1.10 -7.82 3.58
C TYR A 47 0.01 -8.62 4.28
N ILE A 48 -0.21 -9.02 5.53
CA ILE A 48 0.74 -9.83 6.31
C ILE A 48 0.99 -11.17 5.59
N ARG A 49 -0.05 -11.83 5.12
CA ARG A 49 0.05 -13.11 4.40
C ARG A 49 0.89 -12.99 3.13
N HIS A 50 0.64 -11.96 2.32
CA HIS A 50 1.42 -11.69 1.12
C HIS A 50 2.88 -11.35 1.44
N TYR A 51 3.11 -10.55 2.48
CA TYR A 51 4.47 -10.25 2.94
C TYR A 51 5.23 -11.51 3.37
N MET A 52 4.58 -12.41 4.11
CA MET A 52 5.18 -13.70 4.50
C MET A 52 5.49 -14.58 3.29
N GLN A 53 4.57 -14.67 2.32
CA GLN A 53 4.78 -15.40 1.07
C GLN A 53 5.96 -14.85 0.29
N LEU A 54 6.02 -13.53 0.12
CA LEU A 54 7.11 -12.83 -0.57
C LEU A 54 8.45 -13.07 0.14
N SER A 55 8.49 -12.93 1.47
CA SER A 55 9.70 -13.17 2.27
C SER A 55 10.19 -14.60 2.13
N THR A 56 9.30 -15.59 2.18
CA THR A 56 9.63 -17.01 1.97
C THR A 56 10.18 -17.25 0.57
N LEU A 57 9.60 -16.63 -0.45
CA LEU A 57 10.06 -16.73 -1.82
C LEU A 57 11.49 -16.17 -1.97
N TYR A 58 11.81 -15.04 -1.30
CA TYR A 58 13.15 -14.46 -1.31
C TYR A 58 14.18 -15.33 -0.58
N ILE A 59 13.83 -15.88 0.59
CA ILE A 59 14.70 -16.81 1.32
C ILE A 59 15.04 -18.02 0.43
N ASN A 60 14.04 -18.60 -0.24
CA ASN A 60 14.23 -19.73 -1.15
C ASN A 60 15.05 -19.35 -2.40
N LYS A 61 14.95 -18.09 -2.88
CA LYS A 61 15.80 -17.59 -3.97
C LYS A 61 17.25 -17.44 -3.54
N LEU A 62 17.50 -16.87 -2.37
CA LEU A 62 18.86 -16.75 -1.82
C LEU A 62 19.52 -18.13 -1.65
N GLU A 63 18.77 -19.10 -1.13
CA GLU A 63 19.27 -20.47 -0.98
C GLU A 63 19.62 -21.09 -2.35
N ARG A 64 18.75 -20.99 -3.34
CA ARG A 64 19.02 -21.45 -4.73
C ARG A 64 20.22 -20.74 -5.32
N PHE A 65 20.35 -19.44 -5.15
CA PHE A 65 21.49 -18.67 -5.62
C PHE A 65 22.78 -19.14 -4.96
N ARG A 66 22.79 -19.37 -3.66
CA ARG A 66 23.93 -19.94 -2.93
C ARG A 66 24.36 -21.29 -3.50
N VAL A 67 23.40 -22.18 -3.72
CA VAL A 67 23.65 -23.51 -4.28
C VAL A 67 24.22 -23.41 -5.71
N GLN A 68 23.69 -22.50 -6.52
CA GLN A 68 24.18 -22.26 -7.89
C GLN A 68 25.61 -21.73 -7.88
N LEU A 69 25.95 -20.79 -6.99
CA LEU A 69 27.34 -20.28 -6.87
C LEU A 69 28.32 -21.41 -6.53
N PHE A 70 27.98 -22.25 -5.54
CA PHE A 70 28.80 -23.40 -5.19
C PHE A 70 28.97 -24.40 -6.34
N LYS A 71 27.89 -24.69 -7.07
CA LYS A 71 27.93 -25.55 -8.25
C LYS A 71 28.82 -24.97 -9.34
N THR A 72 28.67 -23.68 -9.66
CA THR A 72 29.48 -23.00 -10.68
C THR A 72 30.96 -23.00 -10.29
N PHE A 73 31.27 -22.70 -9.03
CA PHE A 73 32.65 -22.73 -8.51
C PHE A 73 33.26 -24.13 -8.64
N ASN A 74 32.57 -25.17 -8.19
CA ASN A 74 33.10 -26.54 -8.20
C ASN A 74 33.25 -27.12 -9.62
N THR A 75 32.39 -26.67 -10.56
CA THR A 75 32.39 -27.24 -11.91
C THR A 75 33.26 -26.46 -12.91
N HIS A 76 33.33 -25.13 -12.75
CA HIS A 76 33.94 -24.23 -13.75
C HIS A 76 35.02 -23.31 -13.19
N GLY A 77 35.28 -23.35 -11.88
CA GLY A 77 36.29 -22.55 -11.19
C GLY A 77 35.90 -21.10 -10.96
N LEU A 78 36.85 -20.37 -10.37
CA LEU A 78 36.65 -18.98 -9.91
C LEU A 78 36.36 -17.98 -11.04
N ASP A 79 37.05 -18.14 -12.19
CA ASP A 79 36.92 -17.18 -13.30
C ASP A 79 35.51 -17.16 -13.91
N ARG A 80 34.87 -18.30 -14.00
CA ARG A 80 33.48 -18.40 -14.47
C ARG A 80 32.52 -17.82 -13.45
N LEU A 81 32.74 -18.11 -12.17
CA LEU A 81 31.96 -17.54 -11.07
C LEU A 81 32.00 -16.01 -11.06
N LEU A 82 33.19 -15.42 -11.22
CA LEU A 82 33.35 -13.96 -11.27
C LEU A 82 32.66 -13.35 -12.50
N ARG A 83 32.66 -14.02 -13.64
CA ARG A 83 31.90 -13.56 -14.83
C ARG A 83 30.39 -13.60 -14.62
N GLU A 84 29.86 -14.64 -14.00
CA GLU A 84 28.43 -14.74 -13.66
C GLU A 84 28.01 -13.65 -12.66
N LEU A 85 28.80 -13.41 -11.61
CA LEU A 85 28.53 -12.37 -10.63
C LEU A 85 28.56 -10.94 -11.21
N ARG A 86 29.39 -10.70 -12.23
CA ARG A 86 29.49 -9.40 -12.91
C ARG A 86 28.40 -9.19 -14.00
N SER A 87 27.62 -10.23 -14.31
CA SER A 87 26.60 -10.14 -15.38
C SER A 87 25.35 -9.40 -14.89
N PRO A 88 24.99 -8.25 -15.52
CA PRO A 88 23.79 -7.49 -15.15
C PRO A 88 22.48 -8.23 -15.43
N SER A 89 22.51 -9.17 -16.38
CA SER A 89 21.30 -9.83 -16.91
C SER A 89 20.55 -10.70 -15.92
N SER A 90 21.20 -11.16 -14.85
CA SER A 90 20.55 -11.94 -13.80
C SER A 90 19.76 -11.03 -12.84
N THR A 91 20.32 -9.89 -12.49
CA THR A 91 19.74 -8.91 -11.57
C THR A 91 18.51 -8.22 -12.19
N GLU A 92 18.57 -7.85 -13.45
CA GLU A 92 17.42 -7.23 -14.15
C GLU A 92 16.20 -8.15 -14.23
N ARG A 93 16.42 -9.45 -14.48
CA ARG A 93 15.33 -10.45 -14.48
C ARG A 93 14.67 -10.59 -13.12
N GLU A 94 15.47 -10.57 -12.05
CA GLU A 94 14.98 -10.64 -10.70
C GLU A 94 14.16 -9.40 -10.31
N TYR A 95 14.61 -8.19 -10.65
CA TYR A 95 13.86 -6.96 -10.44
C TYR A 95 12.54 -6.97 -11.21
N LYS A 96 12.54 -7.42 -12.45
CA LYS A 96 11.33 -7.52 -13.26
C LYS A 96 10.32 -8.50 -12.64
N ALA A 97 10.79 -9.64 -12.16
CA ALA A 97 9.95 -10.62 -11.48
C ALA A 97 9.39 -10.06 -10.15
N PHE A 98 10.23 -9.37 -9.36
CA PHE A 98 9.81 -8.70 -8.14
C PHE A 98 8.71 -7.66 -8.39
N PHE A 99 8.89 -6.79 -9.36
CA PHE A 99 7.89 -5.76 -9.65
C PHE A 99 6.60 -6.32 -10.23
N ASN A 100 6.65 -7.39 -11.00
CA ASN A 100 5.43 -8.06 -11.45
C ASN A 100 4.63 -8.63 -10.26
N GLU A 101 5.31 -9.23 -9.29
CA GLU A 101 4.67 -9.74 -8.07
C GLU A 101 4.12 -8.59 -7.21
N PHE A 102 4.93 -7.53 -7.00
CA PHE A 102 4.49 -6.33 -6.30
C PHE A 102 3.23 -5.73 -6.94
N ASP A 103 3.21 -5.53 -8.25
CA ASP A 103 2.08 -4.97 -8.98
C ASP A 103 0.82 -5.83 -8.77
N THR A 104 0.96 -7.16 -8.89
CA THR A 104 -0.15 -8.10 -8.71
C THR A 104 -0.74 -8.01 -7.30
N VAL A 105 0.12 -8.06 -6.29
CA VAL A 105 -0.30 -7.97 -4.88
C VAL A 105 -0.92 -6.61 -4.58
N PHE A 106 -0.24 -5.54 -4.97
CA PHE A 106 -0.70 -4.17 -4.71
C PHE A 106 -2.08 -3.90 -5.34
N LEU A 107 -2.26 -4.25 -6.62
CA LEU A 107 -3.52 -4.05 -7.32
C LEU A 107 -4.63 -5.01 -6.85
N SER A 108 -4.30 -6.13 -6.21
CA SER A 108 -5.31 -6.96 -5.54
C SER A 108 -5.87 -6.33 -4.27
N ILE A 109 -5.10 -5.45 -3.63
CA ILE A 109 -5.50 -4.70 -2.42
C ILE A 109 -6.17 -3.37 -2.80
N TYR A 110 -5.65 -2.72 -3.84
CA TYR A 110 -6.12 -1.43 -4.36
C TYR A 110 -6.52 -1.55 -5.83
N PRO A 111 -7.65 -2.21 -6.15
CA PRO A 111 -8.04 -2.52 -7.55
C PRO A 111 -8.25 -1.25 -8.39
N ASP A 112 -8.79 -0.19 -7.78
CA ASP A 112 -9.11 1.06 -8.47
C ASP A 112 -7.98 2.09 -8.42
N PHE A 113 -6.77 1.70 -7.94
CA PHE A 113 -5.65 2.62 -7.75
C PHE A 113 -5.27 3.38 -9.02
N ILE A 114 -5.13 2.67 -10.14
CA ILE A 114 -4.75 3.28 -11.42
C ILE A 114 -5.83 4.27 -11.87
N GLU A 115 -7.09 3.92 -11.73
CA GLU A 115 -8.21 4.78 -12.10
C GLU A 115 -8.26 6.04 -11.22
N GLN A 116 -8.13 5.90 -9.91
CA GLN A 116 -8.13 7.01 -8.97
C GLN A 116 -6.93 7.96 -9.19
N ILE A 117 -5.72 7.42 -9.47
CA ILE A 117 -4.58 8.27 -9.84
C ILE A 117 -4.82 8.97 -11.17
N ASN A 118 -5.31 8.27 -12.18
CA ASN A 118 -5.61 8.86 -13.48
C ASN A 118 -6.65 9.99 -13.40
N ALA A 119 -7.60 9.91 -12.48
CA ALA A 119 -8.56 10.99 -12.22
C ALA A 119 -7.91 12.26 -11.66
N LEU A 120 -6.76 12.13 -10.99
CA LEU A 120 -5.98 13.26 -10.46
C LEU A 120 -5.01 13.85 -11.48
N LEU A 121 -4.78 13.23 -12.63
CA LEU A 121 -3.80 13.64 -13.64
C LEU A 121 -4.46 14.21 -14.89
N HIS A 122 -3.76 15.16 -15.56
CA HIS A 122 -4.13 15.59 -16.89
C HIS A 122 -4.09 14.41 -17.88
N GLU A 123 -4.93 14.43 -18.89
CA GLU A 123 -5.16 13.30 -19.81
C GLU A 123 -3.88 12.78 -20.48
N THR A 124 -2.95 13.68 -20.80
CA THR A 124 -1.65 13.34 -21.42
C THR A 124 -0.73 12.51 -20.53
N GLU A 125 -0.90 12.60 -19.22
CA GLU A 125 -0.05 11.93 -18.22
C GLU A 125 -0.70 10.67 -17.62
N ARG A 126 -1.90 10.32 -18.07
CA ARG A 126 -2.63 9.14 -17.59
C ARG A 126 -1.99 7.84 -18.05
N LEU A 127 -1.92 6.89 -17.15
CA LEU A 127 -1.49 5.53 -17.46
C LEU A 127 -2.59 4.79 -18.22
N LYS A 128 -2.31 4.39 -19.46
CA LYS A 128 -3.26 3.65 -20.31
C LYS A 128 -3.18 2.12 -20.14
N SER A 129 -2.29 1.64 -19.27
CA SER A 129 -2.05 0.22 -19.01
C SER A 129 -2.71 -0.21 -17.70
N THR A 130 -3.07 -1.49 -17.60
CA THR A 130 -3.49 -2.13 -16.35
C THR A 130 -2.32 -2.53 -15.46
N LYS A 131 -1.07 -2.32 -15.91
CA LYS A 131 0.15 -2.59 -15.15
C LYS A 131 0.80 -1.28 -14.73
N LEU A 132 1.36 -1.26 -13.52
CA LEU A 132 2.09 -0.12 -13.02
C LEU A 132 3.40 0.08 -13.80
N ASN A 133 3.69 1.31 -14.21
CA ASN A 133 5.02 1.73 -14.61
C ASN A 133 5.82 2.19 -13.38
N THR A 134 7.08 2.55 -13.55
CA THR A 134 7.95 2.98 -12.43
C THR A 134 7.39 4.19 -11.68
N GLU A 135 6.77 5.14 -12.38
CA GLU A 135 6.18 6.33 -11.76
C GLU A 135 4.92 6.01 -10.94
N PHE A 136 4.07 5.13 -11.47
CA PHE A 136 2.90 4.68 -10.73
C PHE A 136 3.28 3.74 -9.57
N ARG A 137 4.38 2.96 -9.68
CA ARG A 137 4.95 2.24 -8.54
C ARG A 137 5.46 3.19 -7.46
N LEU A 138 6.06 4.33 -7.84
CA LEU A 138 6.43 5.37 -6.89
C LEU A 138 5.21 5.86 -6.10
N LEU A 139 4.09 6.14 -6.79
CA LEU A 139 2.85 6.53 -6.13
C LEU A 139 2.26 5.39 -5.27
N ALA A 140 2.39 4.15 -5.70
CA ALA A 140 1.97 2.97 -4.93
C ALA A 140 2.78 2.84 -3.63
N VAL A 141 4.08 3.09 -3.67
CA VAL A 141 4.97 3.09 -2.49
C VAL A 141 4.60 4.24 -1.53
N ILE A 142 4.29 5.43 -2.05
CA ILE A 142 3.77 6.54 -1.25
C ILE A 142 2.44 6.15 -0.60
N ARG A 143 1.52 5.51 -1.35
CA ARG A 143 0.24 5.02 -0.81
C ARG A 143 0.44 4.06 0.37
N LEU A 144 1.48 3.26 0.35
CA LEU A 144 1.87 2.38 1.46
C LEU A 144 2.52 3.12 2.65
N GLY A 145 2.62 4.45 2.60
CA GLY A 145 3.17 5.28 3.68
C GLY A 145 4.69 5.49 3.63
N ILE A 146 5.37 4.98 2.60
CA ILE A 146 6.80 5.21 2.41
C ILE A 146 6.99 6.52 1.62
N THR A 147 7.32 7.59 2.32
CA THR A 147 7.43 8.94 1.73
C THR A 147 8.89 9.44 1.62
N ASP A 148 9.82 8.77 2.27
CA ASP A 148 11.24 9.10 2.20
C ASP A 148 11.85 8.79 0.83
N ASN A 149 12.52 9.77 0.22
CA ASN A 149 13.07 9.64 -1.14
C ASN A 149 14.18 8.59 -1.25
N ALA A 150 14.98 8.39 -0.21
CA ALA A 150 16.05 7.39 -0.24
C ALA A 150 15.47 5.98 -0.16
N GLN A 151 14.46 5.77 0.69
CA GLN A 151 13.74 4.49 0.77
C GLN A 151 13.02 4.16 -0.54
N ILE A 152 12.35 5.14 -1.16
CA ILE A 152 11.69 4.96 -2.47
C ILE A 152 12.73 4.62 -3.55
N ALA A 153 13.86 5.33 -3.60
CA ALA A 153 14.94 5.09 -4.55
C ALA A 153 15.50 3.67 -4.41
N GLN A 154 15.73 3.25 -3.16
CA GLN A 154 16.19 1.91 -2.85
C GLN A 154 15.17 0.84 -3.27
N PHE A 155 13.90 1.03 -2.94
CA PHE A 155 12.83 0.09 -3.29
C PHE A 155 12.67 -0.07 -4.81
N LEU A 156 12.62 1.05 -5.54
CA LEU A 156 12.43 1.08 -6.99
C LEU A 156 13.71 0.79 -7.78
N HIS A 157 14.86 0.67 -7.09
CA HIS A 157 16.17 0.49 -7.69
C HIS A 157 16.52 1.58 -8.73
N ILE A 158 16.23 2.83 -8.38
CA ILE A 158 16.52 4.02 -9.18
C ILE A 158 17.32 5.05 -8.37
N SER A 159 17.86 6.07 -9.03
CA SER A 159 18.56 7.15 -8.32
C SER A 159 17.59 8.04 -7.53
N ILE A 160 18.07 8.63 -6.43
CA ILE A 160 17.30 9.63 -5.66
C ILE A 160 16.88 10.79 -6.57
N ASN A 161 17.74 11.22 -7.48
CA ASN A 161 17.43 12.28 -8.45
C ASN A 161 16.26 11.88 -9.37
N THR A 162 16.19 10.61 -9.77
CA THR A 162 15.06 10.08 -10.55
C THR A 162 13.76 10.15 -9.75
N VAL A 163 13.79 9.85 -8.44
CA VAL A 163 12.63 10.00 -7.56
C VAL A 163 12.15 11.44 -7.51
N TYR A 164 13.06 12.41 -7.32
CA TYR A 164 12.71 13.84 -7.35
C TYR A 164 12.08 14.25 -8.68
N THR A 165 12.67 13.80 -9.80
CA THR A 165 12.16 14.12 -11.15
C THR A 165 10.73 13.59 -11.33
N TYR A 166 10.46 12.34 -10.96
CA TYR A 166 9.14 11.73 -11.08
C TYR A 166 8.11 12.40 -10.17
N ARG A 167 8.47 12.67 -8.91
CA ARG A 167 7.57 13.38 -7.98
C ARG A 167 7.19 14.77 -8.51
N ASN A 168 8.17 15.55 -8.96
CA ASN A 168 7.91 16.88 -9.50
C ASN A 168 7.07 16.83 -10.78
N ARG A 169 7.37 15.89 -11.69
CA ARG A 169 6.59 15.70 -12.91
C ARG A 169 5.14 15.36 -12.60
N LEU A 170 4.90 14.37 -11.74
CA LEU A 170 3.54 13.95 -11.38
C LEU A 170 2.75 15.02 -10.63
N ARG A 171 3.40 15.76 -9.72
CA ARG A 171 2.77 16.90 -9.04
C ARG A 171 2.38 18.00 -10.02
N ASN A 172 3.23 18.30 -11.00
CA ASN A 172 2.94 19.32 -12.02
C ASN A 172 1.89 18.85 -13.03
N ALA A 173 1.76 17.54 -13.23
CA ALA A 173 0.76 16.92 -14.09
C ALA A 173 -0.60 16.73 -13.38
N ALA A 174 -0.68 17.05 -12.10
CA ALA A 174 -1.92 16.90 -11.33
C ALA A 174 -2.91 18.02 -11.66
N THR A 175 -4.20 17.67 -11.68
CA THR A 175 -5.33 18.60 -11.84
C THR A 175 -5.68 19.36 -10.55
N ILE A 176 -5.03 19.00 -9.44
CA ILE A 176 -5.21 19.55 -8.10
C ILE A 176 -3.92 20.27 -7.65
N PRO A 177 -3.96 21.11 -6.60
CA PRO A 177 -2.79 21.78 -6.08
C PRO A 177 -1.66 20.80 -5.73
N PRO A 178 -0.40 21.08 -6.11
CA PRO A 178 0.73 20.16 -5.89
C PRO A 178 0.92 19.71 -4.43
N GLN A 179 0.56 20.58 -3.47
CA GLN A 179 0.65 20.31 -2.03
C GLN A 179 -0.38 19.28 -1.55
N GLU A 180 -1.48 19.12 -2.27
CA GLU A 180 -2.56 18.18 -1.94
C GLU A 180 -2.38 16.83 -2.62
N PHE A 181 -1.56 16.75 -3.68
CA PHE A 181 -1.45 15.57 -4.51
C PHE A 181 -1.07 14.32 -3.70
N GLU A 182 0.00 14.38 -2.91
CA GLU A 182 0.43 13.23 -2.11
C GLU A 182 -0.54 12.89 -0.97
N LYS A 183 -1.22 13.89 -0.40
CA LYS A 183 -2.29 13.64 0.59
C LYS A 183 -3.42 12.82 -0.02
N ARG A 184 -3.84 13.17 -1.23
CA ARG A 184 -4.87 12.42 -1.96
C ARG A 184 -4.44 10.99 -2.27
N ILE A 185 -3.16 10.78 -2.62
CA ILE A 185 -2.63 9.42 -2.83
C ILE A 185 -2.73 8.58 -1.56
N LEU A 186 -2.41 9.14 -0.40
CA LEU A 186 -2.50 8.45 0.89
C LEU A 186 -3.94 8.08 1.28
N GLU A 187 -4.94 8.77 0.77
CA GLU A 187 -6.37 8.56 1.03
C GLU A 187 -7.03 7.54 0.08
N ILE A 188 -6.37 7.10 -0.99
CA ILE A 188 -6.89 6.10 -1.96
C ILE A 188 -7.25 4.81 -1.21
N ARG A 189 -8.45 4.30 -1.44
CA ARG A 189 -8.99 3.09 -0.79
C ARG A 189 -9.04 1.91 -1.74
#